data_7a5e173eae0a44b2bbeeaf50871c7332
#
_entry.id   7a5e173eae0a44b2bbeeaf50871c7332
#
_cell.length_a   1.000
_cell.length_b   1.000
_cell.length_c   1.000
_cell.angle_alpha   90.00
_cell.angle_beta   90.00
_cell.angle_gamma   90.00
#
_symmetry.space_group_name_H-M   'P 1'
#
loop_
_entity.id
_entity.type
_entity.pdbx_description
1 polymer ?
#
loop_
_entity_poly.entity_id
_entity_poly.type
_entity_poly.pdbx_seq_one_letter_code
_entity_poly.pdbx_strand_id
1 'polypeptide(L)'
;GSATASYQCEGAVNEGGRVPSMWDTYLHDGGYETGDVASDFYHHYKEDIKMMAEGGQNTLRLSLAWPRIIKNIKGEINEEGVEFYRDVLKTCQQYGITPFVTIYHWDLPQYLEEKGGWLNEETCYAFEQYAKVCFEKFGDLIEYWVTFNEPKWFTFNGYMVGNYPPGHHSAQEMIIAAYHVMYASALGVRAFKEGHYKGMIGIVHSFGPAVSYTHL
;
A
#
# COMPACT_ATOMS: atom_id res chain seq x y z
N GLY A 1 -3.57 16.97 9.76
CA GLY A 1 -3.64 15.97 8.68
C GLY A 1 -4.34 14.69 9.09
N SER A 2 -4.67 13.86 8.12
CA SER A 2 -5.26 12.53 8.29
C SER A 2 -4.50 11.48 7.51
N ALA A 3 -4.82 10.22 7.76
CA ALA A 3 -4.23 9.08 7.07
C ALA A 3 -5.32 8.09 6.63
N THR A 4 -5.17 7.56 5.42
CA THR A 4 -6.01 6.53 4.85
C THR A 4 -5.17 5.38 4.28
N ALA A 5 -5.81 4.27 3.97
CA ALA A 5 -5.21 3.17 3.22
C ALA A 5 -6.19 2.74 2.11
N SER A 6 -5.67 2.41 0.94
CA SER A 6 -6.46 2.09 -0.25
C SER A 6 -7.57 1.08 0.02
N TYR A 7 -7.23 -0.10 0.51
CA TYR A 7 -8.20 -1.17 0.77
C TYR A 7 -9.25 -0.79 1.84
N GLN A 8 -8.87 0.06 2.81
CA GLN A 8 -9.75 0.44 3.93
C GLN A 8 -10.76 1.53 3.57
N CYS A 9 -10.53 2.31 2.51
CA CYS A 9 -11.38 3.45 2.21
C CYS A 9 -11.89 3.53 0.77
N GLU A 10 -11.17 3.00 -0.22
CA GLU A 10 -11.50 3.24 -1.62
C GLU A 10 -12.82 2.61 -2.06
N GLY A 11 -13.05 1.35 -1.71
CA GLY A 11 -14.12 0.57 -2.33
C GLY A 11 -13.86 0.32 -3.82
N ALA A 12 -14.92 0.25 -4.63
CA ALA A 12 -14.86 0.12 -6.08
C ALA A 12 -13.93 -1.02 -6.54
N VAL A 13 -14.02 -2.18 -5.86
CA VAL A 13 -13.07 -3.30 -6.05
C VAL A 13 -13.11 -3.92 -7.44
N ASN A 14 -14.20 -3.74 -8.17
CA ASN A 14 -14.41 -4.24 -9.53
C ASN A 14 -14.42 -3.12 -10.59
N GLU A 15 -13.95 -1.91 -10.24
CA GLU A 15 -14.02 -0.76 -11.12
C GLU A 15 -12.61 -0.24 -11.47
N GLY A 16 -12.53 0.58 -12.52
CA GLY A 16 -11.28 1.21 -12.95
C GLY A 16 -10.19 0.21 -13.34
N GLY A 17 -10.56 -1.00 -13.81
CA GLY A 17 -9.60 -2.03 -14.21
C GLY A 17 -8.79 -2.63 -13.05
N ARG A 18 -9.21 -2.41 -11.78
CA ARG A 18 -8.58 -3.02 -10.60
C ARG A 18 -8.68 -4.53 -10.67
N VAL A 19 -7.61 -5.23 -10.27
CA VAL A 19 -7.60 -6.68 -10.10
C VAL A 19 -7.72 -7.05 -8.62
N PRO A 20 -8.11 -8.29 -8.27
CA PRO A 20 -8.22 -8.69 -6.87
C PRO A 20 -6.89 -8.60 -6.12
N SER A 21 -6.96 -8.20 -4.85
CA SER A 21 -5.90 -8.34 -3.86
C SER A 21 -6.10 -9.59 -3.01
N MET A 22 -5.07 -9.98 -2.26
CA MET A 22 -5.17 -11.06 -1.28
C MET A 22 -6.23 -10.79 -0.19
N TRP A 23 -6.53 -9.52 0.12
CA TRP A 23 -7.59 -9.15 1.06
C TRP A 23 -8.98 -9.44 0.48
N ASP A 24 -9.21 -9.15 -0.81
CA ASP A 24 -10.49 -9.44 -1.45
C ASP A 24 -10.80 -10.94 -1.34
N THR A 25 -9.86 -11.79 -1.75
CA THR A 25 -10.01 -13.24 -1.68
C THR A 25 -10.21 -13.74 -0.25
N TYR A 26 -9.35 -13.30 0.67
CA TYR A 26 -9.39 -13.75 2.07
C TYR A 26 -10.72 -13.43 2.77
N LEU A 27 -11.25 -12.21 2.57
CA LEU A 27 -12.47 -11.79 3.22
C LEU A 27 -13.72 -12.39 2.56
N HIS A 28 -13.76 -12.48 1.22
CA HIS A 28 -14.86 -13.13 0.50
C HIS A 28 -14.92 -14.62 0.83
N ASP A 29 -13.82 -15.35 0.76
CA ASP A 29 -13.77 -16.80 1.05
C ASP A 29 -14.09 -17.09 2.52
N GLY A 30 -13.69 -16.21 3.43
CA GLY A 30 -13.97 -16.32 4.86
C GLY A 30 -15.39 -15.90 5.25
N GLY A 31 -16.16 -15.30 4.35
CA GLY A 31 -17.50 -14.77 4.63
C GLY A 31 -17.47 -13.60 5.62
N TYR A 32 -16.38 -12.82 5.63
CA TYR A 32 -16.23 -11.63 6.46
C TYR A 32 -16.78 -10.38 5.78
N GLU A 33 -16.88 -9.29 6.54
CA GLU A 33 -17.15 -7.98 5.96
C GLU A 33 -16.00 -7.57 5.03
N THR A 34 -16.35 -7.06 3.84
CA THR A 34 -15.41 -6.79 2.75
C THR A 34 -15.13 -5.30 2.58
N GLY A 35 -14.03 -4.99 1.89
CA GLY A 35 -13.71 -3.63 1.46
C GLY A 35 -14.39 -3.20 0.14
N ASP A 36 -15.42 -3.92 -0.34
CA ASP A 36 -16.00 -3.71 -1.67
C ASP A 36 -16.53 -2.30 -1.90
N VAL A 37 -17.11 -1.73 -0.87
CA VAL A 37 -17.62 -0.34 -0.85
C VAL A 37 -16.79 0.52 0.10
N ALA A 38 -16.43 0.01 1.28
CA ALA A 38 -15.71 0.74 2.34
C ALA A 38 -16.36 2.11 2.64
N SER A 39 -15.59 3.19 2.61
CA SER A 39 -16.12 4.57 2.65
C SER A 39 -16.29 5.19 1.28
N ASP A 40 -16.16 4.41 0.23
CA ASP A 40 -16.37 4.81 -1.17
C ASP A 40 -15.53 6.03 -1.61
N PHE A 41 -14.30 6.09 -1.09
CA PHE A 41 -13.37 7.17 -1.43
C PHE A 41 -13.09 7.25 -2.93
N TYR A 42 -13.17 6.12 -3.65
CA TYR A 42 -12.98 6.09 -5.10
C TYR A 42 -13.94 7.05 -5.83
N HIS A 43 -15.18 7.17 -5.40
CA HIS A 43 -16.17 8.06 -5.99
C HIS A 43 -16.24 9.44 -5.31
N HIS A 44 -15.87 9.52 -4.02
CA HIS A 44 -16.09 10.72 -3.20
C HIS A 44 -14.82 11.53 -2.87
N TYR A 45 -13.62 11.11 -3.34
CA TYR A 45 -12.33 11.73 -2.96
C TYR A 45 -12.29 13.26 -3.17
N LYS A 46 -12.99 13.80 -4.18
CA LYS A 46 -13.00 15.26 -4.43
C LYS A 46 -13.69 16.03 -3.31
N GLU A 47 -14.81 15.51 -2.85
CA GLU A 47 -15.60 16.08 -1.76
C GLU A 47 -14.87 15.89 -0.43
N ASP A 48 -14.31 14.70 -0.20
CA ASP A 48 -13.56 14.36 1.01
C ASP A 48 -12.32 15.24 1.16
N ILE A 49 -11.51 15.39 0.12
CA ILE A 49 -10.30 16.23 0.13
C ILE A 49 -10.68 17.70 0.34
N LYS A 50 -11.74 18.18 -0.30
CA LYS A 50 -12.27 19.53 -0.07
C LYS A 50 -12.67 19.72 1.39
N MET A 51 -13.42 18.78 1.96
CA MET A 51 -13.86 18.82 3.36
C MET A 51 -12.67 18.79 4.34
N MET A 52 -11.62 18.01 4.05
CA MET A 52 -10.37 18.00 4.82
C MET A 52 -9.73 19.40 4.84
N ALA A 53 -9.64 20.08 3.69
CA ALA A 53 -9.08 21.42 3.57
C ALA A 53 -9.92 22.46 4.31
N GLU A 54 -11.23 22.41 4.16
CA GLU A 54 -12.18 23.29 4.89
C GLU A 54 -12.09 23.09 6.41
N GLY A 55 -11.77 21.86 6.86
CA GLY A 55 -11.47 21.52 8.25
C GLY A 55 -10.07 21.93 8.72
N GLY A 56 -9.30 22.67 7.90
CA GLY A 56 -7.96 23.18 8.24
C GLY A 56 -6.84 22.14 8.14
N GLN A 57 -7.06 21.01 7.48
CA GLN A 57 -5.99 20.03 7.22
C GLN A 57 -5.13 20.49 6.04
N ASN A 58 -3.83 20.27 6.15
CA ASN A 58 -2.85 20.62 5.12
C ASN A 58 -2.02 19.40 4.63
N THR A 59 -2.34 18.22 5.12
CA THR A 59 -1.60 16.98 4.83
C THR A 59 -2.55 15.81 4.81
N LEU A 60 -2.44 14.97 3.79
CA LEU A 60 -3.12 13.68 3.69
C LEU A 60 -2.09 12.57 3.42
N ARG A 61 -2.02 11.57 4.29
CA ARG A 61 -1.35 10.33 3.97
C ARG A 61 -2.33 9.37 3.33
N LEU A 62 -2.00 8.85 2.15
CA LEU A 62 -2.78 7.84 1.45
C LEU A 62 -1.87 6.73 0.94
N SER A 63 -2.45 5.60 0.55
CA SER A 63 -1.70 4.55 -0.15
C SER A 63 -2.19 4.36 -1.57
N LEU A 64 -1.29 3.88 -2.43
CA LEU A 64 -1.61 3.43 -3.78
C LEU A 64 -1.98 1.95 -3.71
N ALA A 65 -3.10 1.56 -4.33
CA ALA A 65 -3.45 0.16 -4.47
C ALA A 65 -2.62 -0.47 -5.60
N TRP A 66 -1.69 -1.36 -5.26
CA TRP A 66 -0.92 -2.09 -6.26
C TRP A 66 -1.84 -2.80 -7.29
N PRO A 67 -2.90 -3.50 -6.86
CA PRO A 67 -3.81 -4.17 -7.80
C PRO A 67 -4.63 -3.20 -8.69
N ARG A 68 -4.65 -1.88 -8.37
CA ARG A 68 -5.26 -0.87 -9.24
C ARG A 68 -4.29 -0.34 -10.29
N ILE A 69 -2.98 -0.43 -10.05
CA ILE A 69 -1.95 0.12 -10.94
C ILE A 69 -1.36 -0.95 -11.87
N ILE A 70 -1.18 -2.19 -11.40
CA ILE A 70 -0.59 -3.28 -12.18
C ILE A 70 -1.60 -4.42 -12.32
N LYS A 71 -1.94 -4.77 -13.56
CA LYS A 71 -3.00 -5.74 -13.88
C LYS A 71 -2.58 -7.20 -13.75
N ASN A 72 -1.29 -7.51 -13.92
CA ASN A 72 -0.84 -8.90 -13.98
C ASN A 72 0.66 -9.02 -13.68
N ILE A 73 1.11 -10.27 -13.57
CA ILE A 73 2.50 -10.63 -13.25
C ILE A 73 3.53 -10.17 -14.31
N LYS A 74 3.09 -9.80 -15.51
CA LYS A 74 3.97 -9.27 -16.55
C LYS A 74 4.24 -7.78 -16.38
N GLY A 75 3.63 -7.15 -15.37
CA GLY A 75 3.81 -5.73 -15.10
C GLY A 75 2.97 -4.81 -16.01
N GLU A 76 1.88 -5.30 -16.60
CA GLU A 76 0.99 -4.48 -17.42
C GLU A 76 0.36 -3.36 -16.59
N ILE A 77 0.60 -2.12 -17.01
CA ILE A 77 0.09 -0.93 -16.31
C ILE A 77 -1.40 -0.74 -16.61
N ASN A 78 -2.15 -0.45 -15.57
CA ASN A 78 -3.54 -0.02 -15.68
C ASN A 78 -3.60 1.50 -15.75
N GLU A 79 -3.67 2.06 -16.94
CA GLU A 79 -3.70 3.51 -17.12
C GLU A 79 -4.94 4.18 -16.49
N GLU A 80 -6.07 3.48 -16.39
CA GLU A 80 -7.27 3.99 -15.71
C GLU A 80 -7.02 4.17 -14.21
N GLY A 81 -6.35 3.20 -13.56
CA GLY A 81 -5.94 3.32 -12.16
C GLY A 81 -4.87 4.39 -11.95
N VAL A 82 -3.95 4.57 -12.90
CA VAL A 82 -2.97 5.67 -12.89
C VAL A 82 -3.68 7.01 -12.96
N GLU A 83 -4.62 7.21 -13.87
CA GLU A 83 -5.35 8.48 -14.01
C GLU A 83 -6.20 8.79 -12.77
N PHE A 84 -6.83 7.78 -12.15
CA PHE A 84 -7.53 7.94 -10.88
C PHE A 84 -6.62 8.57 -9.81
N TYR A 85 -5.44 7.97 -9.55
CA TYR A 85 -4.52 8.50 -8.54
C TYR A 85 -3.93 9.85 -8.92
N ARG A 86 -3.66 10.10 -10.21
CA ARG A 86 -3.23 11.43 -10.65
C ARG A 86 -4.28 12.49 -10.35
N ASP A 87 -5.57 12.18 -10.54
CA ASP A 87 -6.65 13.12 -10.23
C ASP A 87 -6.81 13.34 -8.71
N VAL A 88 -6.69 12.28 -7.90
CA VAL A 88 -6.64 12.39 -6.43
C VAL A 88 -5.50 13.33 -5.98
N LEU A 89 -4.29 13.12 -6.50
CA LEU A 89 -3.12 13.92 -6.14
C LEU A 89 -3.22 15.38 -6.59
N LYS A 90 -3.72 15.62 -7.80
CA LYS A 90 -4.02 16.98 -8.29
C LYS A 90 -5.09 17.67 -7.46
N THR A 91 -6.10 16.93 -7.01
CA THR A 91 -7.13 17.44 -6.11
C THR A 91 -6.52 17.84 -4.76
N CYS A 92 -5.61 17.06 -4.20
CA CYS A 92 -4.86 17.46 -3.01
C CYS A 92 -4.12 18.79 -3.22
N GLN A 93 -3.38 18.92 -4.33
CA GLN A 93 -2.66 20.17 -4.65
C GLN A 93 -3.59 21.36 -4.83
N GLN A 94 -4.74 21.17 -5.49
CA GLN A 94 -5.75 22.22 -5.69
C GLN A 94 -6.24 22.81 -4.36
N TYR A 95 -6.37 21.97 -3.33
CA TYR A 95 -6.82 22.36 -2.00
C TYR A 95 -5.69 22.66 -1.01
N GLY A 96 -4.43 22.71 -1.47
CA GLY A 96 -3.28 23.02 -0.60
C GLY A 96 -2.94 21.90 0.40
N ILE A 97 -3.35 20.67 0.10
CA ILE A 97 -3.04 19.48 0.91
C ILE A 97 -1.79 18.80 0.34
N THR A 98 -0.78 18.64 1.17
CA THR A 98 0.44 17.90 0.82
C THR A 98 0.22 16.40 0.94
N PRO A 99 0.34 15.61 -0.15
CA PRO A 99 0.21 14.17 -0.09
C PRO A 99 1.48 13.50 0.45
N PHE A 100 1.32 12.56 1.39
CA PHE A 100 2.31 11.57 1.80
C PHE A 100 1.86 10.23 1.28
N VAL A 101 2.61 9.61 0.38
CA VAL A 101 2.13 8.46 -0.38
C VAL A 101 2.85 7.19 0.02
N THR A 102 2.06 6.23 0.48
CA THR A 102 2.51 4.87 0.80
C THR A 102 2.36 3.99 -0.43
N ILE A 103 3.46 3.36 -0.87
CA ILE A 103 3.48 2.49 -2.06
C ILE A 103 2.78 1.16 -1.78
N TYR A 104 2.98 0.59 -0.58
CA TYR A 104 2.36 -0.67 -0.18
C TYR A 104 1.69 -0.59 1.19
N HIS A 105 0.39 -0.83 1.23
CA HIS A 105 -0.39 -0.90 2.46
C HIS A 105 -1.24 -2.17 2.51
N TRP A 106 -0.55 -3.33 2.43
CA TRP A 106 -1.02 -4.69 2.67
C TRP A 106 -1.87 -5.32 1.55
N ASP A 107 -2.11 -4.63 0.47
CA ASP A 107 -2.97 -5.03 -0.64
C ASP A 107 -2.19 -5.69 -1.79
N LEU A 108 -1.46 -6.78 -1.48
CA LEU A 108 -0.74 -7.56 -2.47
C LEU A 108 -1.72 -8.10 -3.54
N PRO A 109 -1.43 -7.91 -4.85
CA PRO A 109 -2.26 -8.50 -5.89
C PRO A 109 -2.38 -10.01 -5.74
N GLN A 110 -3.59 -10.55 -5.91
CA GLN A 110 -3.89 -11.97 -5.73
C GLN A 110 -3.01 -12.87 -6.62
N TYR A 111 -2.71 -12.43 -7.85
CA TYR A 111 -1.82 -13.20 -8.76
C TYR A 111 -0.38 -13.35 -8.26
N LEU A 112 0.09 -12.49 -7.35
CA LEU A 112 1.38 -12.64 -6.66
C LEU A 112 1.23 -13.54 -5.44
N GLU A 113 0.14 -13.44 -4.70
CA GLU A 113 -0.14 -14.32 -3.58
C GLU A 113 -0.22 -15.78 -4.02
N GLU A 114 -0.87 -16.07 -5.15
CA GLU A 114 -0.94 -17.40 -5.78
C GLU A 114 0.45 -17.98 -6.18
N LYS A 115 1.47 -17.13 -6.26
CA LYS A 115 2.86 -17.50 -6.50
C LYS A 115 3.71 -17.61 -5.23
N GLY A 116 3.07 -17.54 -4.06
CA GLY A 116 3.71 -17.62 -2.76
C GLY A 116 3.88 -16.28 -2.05
N GLY A 117 3.34 -15.20 -2.59
CA GLY A 117 3.30 -13.90 -1.93
C GLY A 117 4.67 -13.45 -1.42
N TRP A 118 4.71 -12.94 -0.19
CA TRP A 118 5.98 -12.52 0.43
C TRP A 118 6.91 -13.68 0.86
N LEU A 119 6.52 -14.94 0.69
CA LEU A 119 7.43 -16.08 0.85
C LEU A 119 8.29 -16.32 -0.41
N ASN A 120 7.90 -15.74 -1.54
CA ASN A 120 8.63 -15.83 -2.79
C ASN A 120 9.48 -14.57 -3.03
N GLU A 121 10.79 -14.74 -3.21
CA GLU A 121 11.73 -13.63 -3.47
C GLU A 121 11.37 -12.83 -4.73
N GLU A 122 10.76 -13.47 -5.75
CA GLU A 122 10.32 -12.79 -6.98
C GLU A 122 9.33 -11.65 -6.70
N THR A 123 8.57 -11.72 -5.60
CA THR A 123 7.68 -10.65 -5.16
C THR A 123 8.45 -9.37 -4.80
N CYS A 124 9.69 -9.50 -4.33
CA CYS A 124 10.56 -8.36 -4.04
C CYS A 124 10.91 -7.59 -5.32
N TYR A 125 11.22 -8.31 -6.39
CA TYR A 125 11.53 -7.70 -7.68
C TYR A 125 10.29 -7.15 -8.37
N ALA A 126 9.14 -7.82 -8.22
CA ALA A 126 7.85 -7.31 -8.68
C ALA A 126 7.51 -5.98 -7.97
N PHE A 127 7.76 -5.88 -6.66
CA PHE A 127 7.60 -4.63 -5.91
C PHE A 127 8.53 -3.52 -6.42
N GLU A 128 9.81 -3.84 -6.71
CA GLU A 128 10.73 -2.86 -7.27
C GLU A 128 10.20 -2.28 -8.60
N GLN A 129 9.68 -3.14 -9.49
CA GLN A 129 9.10 -2.67 -10.76
C GLN A 129 7.84 -1.83 -10.53
N TYR A 130 6.95 -2.25 -9.63
CA TYR A 130 5.78 -1.47 -9.24
C TYR A 130 6.17 -0.10 -8.66
N ALA A 131 7.16 -0.05 -7.77
CA ALA A 131 7.65 1.20 -7.21
C ALA A 131 8.23 2.14 -8.30
N LYS A 132 8.98 1.61 -9.28
CA LYS A 132 9.45 2.38 -10.44
C LYS A 132 8.29 2.99 -11.23
N VAL A 133 7.26 2.21 -11.51
CA VAL A 133 6.04 2.71 -12.17
C VAL A 133 5.40 3.84 -11.35
N CYS A 134 5.30 3.67 -10.01
CA CYS A 134 4.77 4.73 -9.14
C CYS A 134 5.60 6.01 -9.22
N PHE A 135 6.93 5.91 -9.17
CA PHE A 135 7.82 7.08 -9.27
C PHE A 135 7.72 7.77 -10.63
N GLU A 136 7.63 7.00 -11.71
CA GLU A 136 7.49 7.54 -13.07
C GLU A 136 6.14 8.22 -13.29
N LYS A 137 5.06 7.60 -12.81
CA LYS A 137 3.69 8.07 -13.07
C LYS A 137 3.24 9.20 -12.14
N PHE A 138 3.84 9.32 -10.94
CA PHE A 138 3.37 10.25 -9.90
C PHE A 138 4.45 11.15 -9.30
N GLY A 139 5.73 10.96 -9.66
CA GLY A 139 6.85 11.68 -9.06
C GLY A 139 6.85 13.19 -9.30
N ASP A 140 6.06 13.68 -10.26
CA ASP A 140 5.80 15.10 -10.48
C ASP A 140 4.81 15.71 -9.47
N LEU A 141 4.05 14.88 -8.75
CA LEU A 141 2.98 15.27 -7.83
C LEU A 141 3.30 14.93 -6.36
N ILE A 142 4.30 14.10 -6.10
CA ILE A 142 4.59 13.56 -4.77
C ILE A 142 6.02 13.91 -4.35
N GLU A 143 6.14 14.51 -3.16
CA GLU A 143 7.43 14.79 -2.52
C GLU A 143 7.78 13.77 -1.41
N TYR A 144 6.76 13.19 -0.76
CA TYR A 144 6.94 12.34 0.41
C TYR A 144 6.44 10.92 0.15
N TRP A 145 7.38 9.98 0.08
CA TRP A 145 7.12 8.58 -0.20
C TRP A 145 7.35 7.68 1.00
N VAL A 146 6.52 6.68 1.14
CA VAL A 146 6.65 5.60 2.12
C VAL A 146 6.62 4.27 1.36
N THR A 147 7.64 3.44 1.51
CA THR A 147 7.71 2.15 0.84
C THR A 147 6.64 1.19 1.36
N PHE A 148 6.63 0.96 2.66
CA PHE A 148 5.72 0.04 3.34
C PHE A 148 5.08 0.65 4.57
N ASN A 149 3.81 0.31 4.80
CA ASN A 149 3.17 0.53 6.08
C ASN A 149 3.37 -0.67 7.00
N GLU A 150 3.99 -0.45 8.16
CA GLU A 150 4.08 -1.39 9.29
C GLU A 150 4.47 -2.83 8.90
N PRO A 151 5.67 -3.07 8.34
CA PRO A 151 6.11 -4.39 7.92
C PRO A 151 5.97 -5.46 8.99
N LYS A 152 6.37 -5.15 10.22
CA LYS A 152 6.28 -6.07 11.36
C LYS A 152 4.83 -6.48 11.64
N TRP A 153 3.88 -5.55 11.52
CA TRP A 153 2.50 -5.81 11.91
C TRP A 153 1.80 -6.78 10.98
N PHE A 154 1.85 -6.54 9.67
CA PHE A 154 1.16 -7.41 8.73
C PHE A 154 1.86 -8.77 8.55
N THR A 155 3.21 -8.82 8.62
CA THR A 155 3.91 -10.11 8.54
C THR A 155 3.67 -10.96 9.79
N PHE A 156 3.61 -10.35 10.98
CA PHE A 156 3.27 -11.05 12.22
C PHE A 156 1.84 -11.60 12.18
N ASN A 157 0.86 -10.76 11.82
CA ASN A 157 -0.54 -11.17 11.81
C ASN A 157 -0.88 -12.13 10.66
N GLY A 158 -0.25 -11.96 9.50
CA GLY A 158 -0.51 -12.80 8.32
C GLY A 158 0.18 -14.15 8.35
N TYR A 159 1.42 -14.20 8.86
CA TYR A 159 2.24 -15.42 8.76
C TYR A 159 2.45 -16.16 10.08
N MET A 160 2.36 -15.48 11.23
CA MET A 160 2.53 -16.13 12.54
C MET A 160 1.20 -16.35 13.25
N VAL A 161 0.33 -15.33 13.30
CA VAL A 161 -0.95 -15.40 14.04
C VAL A 161 -2.06 -15.96 13.14
N GLY A 162 -2.05 -15.65 11.84
CA GLY A 162 -2.99 -16.16 10.86
C GLY A 162 -4.36 -15.47 10.86
N ASN A 163 -4.49 -14.30 11.50
CA ASN A 163 -5.74 -13.54 11.52
C ASN A 163 -5.82 -12.47 10.41
N TYR A 164 -4.77 -12.34 9.61
CA TYR A 164 -4.71 -11.55 8.38
C TYR A 164 -4.34 -12.48 7.20
N PRO A 165 -4.63 -12.10 5.94
CA PRO A 165 -4.12 -12.84 4.81
C PRO A 165 -2.57 -12.86 4.82
N PRO A 166 -1.95 -13.97 4.41
CA PRO A 166 -2.55 -15.18 3.84
C PRO A 166 -3.09 -16.20 4.85
N GLY A 167 -3.08 -15.94 6.15
CA GLY A 167 -3.66 -16.80 7.17
C GLY A 167 -2.75 -17.95 7.61
N HIS A 168 -1.43 -17.76 7.53
CA HIS A 168 -0.46 -18.77 7.95
C HIS A 168 -0.20 -18.77 9.47
N HIS A 169 0.30 -19.90 9.98
CA HIS A 169 0.61 -20.09 11.41
C HIS A 169 2.05 -20.61 11.58
N SER A 170 3.05 -19.87 11.10
CA SER A 170 4.44 -20.30 11.06
C SER A 170 5.41 -19.16 11.39
N ALA A 171 6.16 -19.32 12.50
CA ALA A 171 7.21 -18.37 12.85
C ALA A 171 8.33 -18.30 11.81
N GLN A 172 8.64 -19.43 11.15
CA GLN A 172 9.63 -19.46 10.08
C GLN A 172 9.18 -18.63 8.87
N GLU A 173 7.94 -18.82 8.44
CA GLU A 173 7.39 -18.06 7.31
C GLU A 173 7.27 -16.57 7.62
N MET A 174 6.90 -16.22 8.85
CA MET A 174 6.89 -14.82 9.30
C MET A 174 8.28 -14.18 9.16
N ILE A 175 9.35 -14.87 9.54
CA ILE A 175 10.73 -14.36 9.41
C ILE A 175 11.11 -14.21 7.93
N ILE A 176 10.77 -15.19 7.07
CA ILE A 176 11.03 -15.12 5.62
C ILE A 176 10.28 -13.94 5.00
N ALA A 177 8.98 -13.81 5.28
CA ALA A 177 8.16 -12.72 4.76
C ALA A 177 8.68 -11.35 5.23
N ALA A 178 9.03 -11.22 6.52
CA ALA A 178 9.58 -9.98 7.07
C ALA A 178 10.92 -9.61 6.40
N TYR A 179 11.79 -10.59 6.15
CA TYR A 179 13.05 -10.38 5.43
C TYR A 179 12.79 -9.90 3.99
N HIS A 180 11.92 -10.57 3.24
CA HIS A 180 11.58 -10.20 1.86
C HIS A 180 10.94 -8.82 1.78
N VAL A 181 10.05 -8.47 2.69
CA VAL A 181 9.44 -7.14 2.75
C VAL A 181 10.48 -6.05 2.99
N MET A 182 11.44 -6.26 3.90
CA MET A 182 12.53 -5.31 4.14
C MET A 182 13.48 -5.23 2.94
N TYR A 183 13.75 -6.36 2.28
CA TYR A 183 14.54 -6.40 1.05
C TYR A 183 13.83 -5.65 -0.09
N ALA A 184 12.53 -5.88 -0.30
CA ALA A 184 11.73 -5.15 -1.27
C ALA A 184 11.73 -3.62 -0.98
N SER A 185 11.63 -3.23 0.29
CA SER A 185 11.75 -1.82 0.68
C SER A 185 13.11 -1.23 0.29
N ALA A 186 14.20 -1.97 0.52
CA ALA A 186 15.55 -1.53 0.12
C ALA A 186 15.69 -1.41 -1.40
N LEU A 187 15.11 -2.34 -2.18
CA LEU A 187 15.07 -2.27 -3.64
C LEU A 187 14.29 -1.03 -4.11
N GLY A 188 13.13 -0.74 -3.52
CA GLY A 188 12.35 0.46 -3.82
C GLY A 188 13.11 1.76 -3.52
N VAL A 189 13.79 1.83 -2.36
CA VAL A 189 14.65 2.99 -2.01
C VAL A 189 15.82 3.13 -2.98
N ARG A 190 16.44 2.02 -3.39
CA ARG A 190 17.50 2.01 -4.40
C ARG A 190 16.98 2.56 -5.73
N ALA A 191 15.85 2.05 -6.21
CA ALA A 191 15.23 2.50 -7.45
C ALA A 191 14.89 3.99 -7.43
N PHE A 192 14.40 4.51 -6.29
CA PHE A 192 14.13 5.94 -6.09
C PHE A 192 15.40 6.78 -6.26
N LYS A 193 16.51 6.37 -5.63
CA LYS A 193 17.78 7.09 -5.66
C LYS A 193 18.46 7.03 -7.04
N GLU A 194 18.49 5.86 -7.66
CA GLU A 194 19.09 5.64 -8.99
C GLU A 194 18.31 6.37 -10.09
N GLY A 195 16.97 6.46 -9.95
CA GLY A 195 16.10 7.22 -10.84
C GLY A 195 16.18 8.75 -10.65
N HIS A 196 16.95 9.22 -9.66
CA HIS A 196 17.10 10.65 -9.33
C HIS A 196 15.77 11.37 -9.10
N TYR A 197 14.75 10.65 -8.58
CA TYR A 197 13.46 11.24 -8.26
C TYR A 197 13.58 12.25 -7.12
N LYS A 198 12.78 13.31 -7.20
CA LYS A 198 12.77 14.38 -6.18
C LYS A 198 12.00 13.95 -4.94
N GLY A 199 12.32 14.57 -3.80
CA GLY A 199 11.63 14.37 -2.55
C GLY A 199 12.33 13.41 -1.61
N MET A 200 11.56 12.83 -0.70
CA MET A 200 12.04 11.94 0.35
C MET A 200 11.32 10.61 0.32
N ILE A 201 12.04 9.53 0.66
CA ILE A 201 11.48 8.19 0.76
C ILE A 201 11.88 7.57 2.09
N GLY A 202 10.94 6.93 2.75
CA GLY A 202 11.12 6.26 4.03
C GLY A 202 10.21 5.04 4.19
N ILE A 203 10.06 4.61 5.44
CA ILE A 203 9.20 3.49 5.83
C ILE A 203 8.44 3.87 7.10
N VAL A 204 7.21 3.37 7.27
CA VAL A 204 6.45 3.56 8.51
C VAL A 204 6.48 2.28 9.33
N HIS A 205 6.94 2.39 10.58
CA HIS A 205 6.97 1.29 11.53
C HIS A 205 5.95 1.46 12.66
N SER A 206 5.38 0.35 13.09
CA SER A 206 4.63 0.25 14.35
C SER A 206 5.60 -0.12 15.48
N PHE A 207 5.75 0.78 16.44
CA PHE A 207 6.58 0.56 17.62
C PHE A 207 5.71 0.28 18.85
N GLY A 208 5.83 -0.94 19.39
CA GLY A 208 5.39 -1.25 20.74
C GLY A 208 6.62 -1.24 21.65
N PRO A 209 6.71 -0.40 22.70
CA PRO A 209 7.81 -0.48 23.63
C PRO A 209 7.80 -1.83 24.36
N ALA A 210 8.85 -2.61 24.18
CA ALA A 210 9.07 -3.80 25.00
C ALA A 210 9.69 -3.33 26.34
N VAL A 211 8.93 -3.39 27.41
CA VAL A 211 9.42 -3.09 28.75
C VAL A 211 9.78 -4.39 29.44
N SER A 212 11.05 -4.52 29.86
CA SER A 212 11.51 -5.61 30.72
C SER A 212 11.28 -5.23 32.17
N TYR A 213 10.47 -6.01 32.91
CA TYR A 213 10.22 -5.84 34.34
C TYR A 213 11.24 -6.58 35.22
N THR A 214 12.36 -7.02 34.66
CA THR A 214 13.38 -7.80 35.42
C THR A 214 14.21 -6.97 36.39
N HIS A 215 13.93 -5.67 36.52
CA HIS A 215 14.65 -4.73 37.41
C HIS A 215 13.72 -3.87 38.28
N LEU A 216 12.55 -4.41 38.67
CA LEU A 216 11.73 -3.84 39.74
C LEU A 216 11.95 -4.62 41.05
#